data_3f089ebce33e25ef75096d6055e6ed47
#
_entry.id   3f089ebce33e25ef75096d6055e6ed47
#
_cell.length_a   1.000
_cell.length_b   1.000
_cell.length_c   1.000
_cell.angle_alpha   90.00
_cell.angle_beta   90.00
_cell.angle_gamma   90.00
#
_symmetry.space_group_name_H-M   'P 1'
#
loop_
_entity.id
_entity.type
_entity.pdbx_description
1 polymer ?
#
loop_
_entity_poly.entity_id
_entity_poly.type
_entity_poly.pdbx_seq_one_letter_code
_entity_poly.pdbx_strand_id
1 'polypeptide(L)'
;MRKFTLNIFTLSLGLAVMPMVEAAPTAQQQLLEQVRLGEATHREDLVQQSLYRLELIDPNNPDVVAARFRSLLRQGDIDGAQKQLDRLSQLAPSSNAYKSSRTTMLLSTPDGRQALQQARLQATTGHAEEAVASYNKLFNGAPPEGDIAVEYWSTVAKIPARRGEAINQLKRINADAPGNTGLQNNLALLLFSSDRRDEGFAVLEQMAKSNAGREGASKIWYGQIKDMPVSDASVQALKKYLSIFSDGDSVAAAQSQLAEQQKQLADPAFRARAQGLAAVDSGMAGKAIPELQQAVRANPKDSEALGALGQAYSQKGDRANAVANLEKALALDPHSSNNDKWNSLLKVNRYWLAIQQGDAALKANNPDRAERLFQQARNVDNTDSYAVLGLGDVAMARKDYPAAERYYQQTLRMDSGNTNAVRGLANIYRQQSPEKAEAFIASLSASQRRSIDDIERSLQNDRLAQQAEALENQGKWAQAAALQRQRLALDPGSVWITYRLSQDLWQAGQRSQADTLMRNLAQQKPNDPEQVYAYGLYLSGHDQDRAALAHINSLPRAQWNSNIQELVNRLQSDQVLETANRLRES
;
A
#
# COMPACT_ATOMS: atom_id res chain seq x y z
N MET A 1 8.51 -31.47 -30.45
CA MET A 1 7.86 -31.57 -29.13
C MET A 1 8.88 -32.02 -28.11
N ARG A 2 9.51 -31.13 -27.39
CA ARG A 2 10.20 -31.35 -26.10
C ARG A 2 10.48 -29.98 -25.53
N LYS A 3 9.71 -29.63 -24.50
CA LYS A 3 9.91 -28.41 -23.70
C LYS A 3 11.12 -28.62 -22.79
N PHE A 4 12.13 -27.80 -22.94
CA PHE A 4 13.20 -27.67 -21.93
C PHE A 4 12.77 -26.63 -20.92
N THR A 5 12.50 -27.07 -19.72
CA THR A 5 12.36 -26.22 -18.52
C THR A 5 13.73 -26.01 -17.91
N LEU A 6 14.16 -24.76 -17.89
CA LEU A 6 15.39 -24.34 -17.22
C LEU A 6 15.11 -24.19 -15.74
N ASN A 7 15.63 -25.11 -14.92
CA ASN A 7 15.63 -25.00 -13.46
C ASN A 7 16.72 -24.02 -13.02
N ILE A 8 16.31 -22.86 -12.55
CA ILE A 8 17.21 -21.95 -11.82
C ILE A 8 17.25 -22.43 -10.36
N PHE A 9 18.37 -23.03 -9.98
CA PHE A 9 18.70 -23.29 -8.58
C PHE A 9 19.02 -21.95 -7.90
N THR A 10 18.09 -21.43 -7.14
CA THR A 10 18.37 -20.40 -6.13
C THR A 10 18.92 -21.11 -4.89
N LEU A 11 20.22 -20.92 -4.64
CA LEU A 11 20.83 -21.25 -3.34
C LEU A 11 20.22 -20.29 -2.30
N SER A 12 19.22 -20.74 -1.58
CA SER A 12 18.80 -20.10 -0.34
C SER A 12 19.81 -20.50 0.74
N LEU A 13 20.67 -19.55 1.16
CA LEU A 13 21.37 -19.66 2.45
C LEU A 13 20.29 -19.72 3.53
N GLY A 14 19.98 -20.90 3.98
CA GLY A 14 19.22 -21.15 5.18
C GLY A 14 20.07 -20.70 6.37
N LEU A 15 19.81 -19.49 6.88
CA LEU A 15 20.12 -19.17 8.26
C LEU A 15 19.28 -20.14 9.09
N ALA A 16 19.91 -21.19 9.58
CA ALA A 16 19.37 -22.03 10.63
C ALA A 16 19.18 -21.12 11.85
N VAL A 17 17.95 -20.64 12.06
CA VAL A 17 17.52 -20.16 13.37
C VAL A 17 17.54 -21.38 14.26
N MET A 18 18.67 -21.57 14.96
CA MET A 18 18.69 -22.48 16.09
C MET A 18 17.60 -21.99 17.05
N PRO A 19 16.66 -22.83 17.47
CA PRO A 19 15.80 -22.48 18.58
C PRO A 19 16.75 -22.16 19.74
N MET A 20 16.68 -20.90 20.26
CA MET A 20 17.25 -20.62 21.57
C MET A 20 16.57 -21.62 22.51
N VAL A 21 17.31 -22.63 22.93
CA VAL A 21 16.92 -23.46 24.06
C VAL A 21 16.96 -22.49 25.24
N GLU A 22 15.81 -21.98 25.65
CA GLU A 22 15.70 -21.27 26.91
C GLU A 22 16.24 -22.22 27.97
N ALA A 23 17.32 -21.79 28.61
CA ALA A 23 17.89 -22.55 29.71
C ALA A 23 16.78 -22.74 30.76
N ALA A 24 16.63 -23.97 31.26
CA ALA A 24 15.64 -24.28 32.30
C ALA A 24 15.81 -23.28 33.46
N PRO A 25 14.73 -22.70 34.00
CA PRO A 25 14.80 -21.70 35.06
C PRO A 25 15.54 -22.27 36.28
N THR A 26 16.43 -21.47 36.83
CA THR A 26 17.15 -21.85 38.05
C THR A 26 16.18 -22.04 39.23
N ALA A 27 16.58 -22.81 40.25
CA ALA A 27 15.76 -22.96 41.46
C ALA A 27 15.38 -21.61 42.10
N GLN A 28 16.28 -20.64 42.05
CA GLN A 28 16.05 -19.27 42.49
C GLN A 28 14.99 -18.54 41.66
N GLN A 29 15.04 -18.66 40.34
CA GLN A 29 14.04 -18.08 39.45
C GLN A 29 12.66 -18.71 39.69
N GLN A 30 12.58 -20.01 39.84
CA GLN A 30 11.31 -20.72 40.16
C GLN A 30 10.71 -20.28 41.49
N LEU A 31 11.54 -20.08 42.53
CA LEU A 31 11.07 -19.59 43.83
C LEU A 31 10.59 -18.14 43.74
N LEU A 32 11.26 -17.27 42.96
CA LEU A 32 10.79 -15.89 42.71
C LEU A 32 9.45 -15.87 41.96
N GLU A 33 9.26 -16.78 41.00
CA GLU A 33 7.96 -16.93 40.31
C GLU A 33 6.86 -17.40 41.27
N GLN A 34 7.19 -18.31 42.18
CA GLN A 34 6.22 -18.75 43.24
C GLN A 34 5.85 -17.60 44.18
N VAL A 35 6.79 -16.74 44.53
CA VAL A 35 6.50 -15.51 45.31
C VAL A 35 5.53 -14.61 44.55
N ARG A 36 5.79 -14.35 43.28
CA ARG A 36 4.90 -13.53 42.43
C ARG A 36 3.52 -14.13 42.30
N LEU A 37 3.44 -15.44 42.11
CA LEU A 37 2.16 -16.17 42.06
C LEU A 37 1.41 -16.05 43.39
N GLY A 38 2.09 -16.25 44.53
CA GLY A 38 1.51 -16.09 45.87
C GLY A 38 0.99 -14.68 46.10
N GLU A 39 1.74 -13.67 45.70
CA GLU A 39 1.32 -12.26 45.76
C GLU A 39 0.07 -12.00 44.90
N ALA A 40 0.06 -12.47 43.64
CA ALA A 40 -1.05 -12.28 42.71
C ALA A 40 -2.33 -13.03 43.11
N THR A 41 -2.19 -14.17 43.80
CA THR A 41 -3.30 -15.00 44.26
C THR A 41 -3.69 -14.78 45.73
N HIS A 42 -3.08 -13.80 46.41
CA HIS A 42 -3.27 -13.50 47.84
C HIS A 42 -2.98 -14.68 48.75
N ARG A 43 -2.05 -15.56 48.36
CA ARG A 43 -1.59 -16.71 49.12
C ARG A 43 -0.31 -16.39 49.88
N GLU A 44 -0.46 -15.73 51.02
CA GLU A 44 0.69 -15.31 51.83
C GLU A 44 1.47 -16.51 52.40
N ASP A 45 0.82 -17.66 52.60
CA ASP A 45 1.49 -18.91 52.95
C ASP A 45 2.53 -19.34 51.93
N LEU A 46 2.19 -19.27 50.65
CA LEU A 46 3.10 -19.59 49.54
C LEU A 46 4.25 -18.54 49.45
N VAL A 47 3.93 -17.27 49.66
CA VAL A 47 4.94 -16.19 49.68
C VAL A 47 5.96 -16.45 50.80
N GLN A 48 5.51 -16.74 52.02
CA GLN A 48 6.42 -16.94 53.16
C GLN A 48 7.32 -18.18 52.97
N GLN A 49 6.77 -19.30 52.51
CA GLN A 49 7.55 -20.49 52.28
C GLN A 49 8.63 -20.27 51.18
N SER A 50 8.27 -19.61 50.11
CA SER A 50 9.21 -19.34 49.00
C SER A 50 10.27 -18.32 49.41
N LEU A 51 9.90 -17.25 50.14
CA LEU A 51 10.85 -16.27 50.64
C LEU A 51 11.84 -16.86 51.63
N TYR A 52 11.38 -17.70 52.55
CA TYR A 52 12.28 -18.37 53.50
C TYR A 52 13.39 -19.13 52.79
N ARG A 53 13.06 -19.88 51.75
CA ARG A 53 14.03 -20.63 50.94
C ARG A 53 14.97 -19.69 50.16
N LEU A 54 14.42 -18.63 49.55
CA LEU A 54 15.21 -17.64 48.82
C LEU A 54 16.22 -16.91 49.70
N GLU A 55 15.83 -16.54 50.92
CA GLU A 55 16.69 -15.88 51.87
C GLU A 55 17.86 -16.77 52.36
N LEU A 56 17.64 -18.11 52.36
CA LEU A 56 18.74 -19.08 52.61
C LEU A 56 19.69 -19.19 51.42
N ILE A 57 19.19 -19.05 50.20
CA ILE A 57 19.99 -19.20 48.98
C ILE A 57 20.77 -17.92 48.67
N ASP A 58 20.11 -16.78 48.67
CA ASP A 58 20.70 -15.48 48.30
C ASP A 58 20.03 -14.32 49.06
N PRO A 59 20.40 -14.10 50.30
CA PRO A 59 19.78 -13.07 51.18
C PRO A 59 20.02 -11.66 50.71
N ASN A 60 21.01 -11.40 49.84
CA ASN A 60 21.36 -10.08 49.34
C ASN A 60 20.84 -9.81 47.93
N ASN A 61 20.05 -10.69 47.37
CA ASN A 61 19.41 -10.47 46.07
C ASN A 61 18.39 -9.32 46.22
N PRO A 62 18.49 -8.24 45.43
CA PRO A 62 17.56 -7.13 45.51
C PRO A 62 16.10 -7.52 45.36
N ASP A 63 15.77 -8.47 44.49
CA ASP A 63 14.39 -8.95 44.27
C ASP A 63 13.85 -9.72 45.49
N VAL A 64 14.71 -10.46 46.20
CA VAL A 64 14.36 -11.17 47.42
C VAL A 64 14.10 -10.17 48.57
N VAL A 65 14.96 -9.18 48.71
CA VAL A 65 14.80 -8.12 49.72
C VAL A 65 13.53 -7.31 49.45
N ALA A 66 13.24 -6.98 48.18
CA ALA A 66 12.03 -6.30 47.76
C ALA A 66 10.78 -7.14 48.03
N ALA A 67 10.83 -8.44 47.82
CA ALA A 67 9.71 -9.34 48.11
C ALA A 67 9.44 -9.40 49.62
N ARG A 68 10.47 -9.42 50.46
CA ARG A 68 10.34 -9.34 51.93
C ARG A 68 9.75 -7.99 52.33
N PHE A 69 10.21 -6.91 51.75
CA PHE A 69 9.64 -5.57 51.97
C PHE A 69 8.12 -5.57 51.70
N ARG A 70 7.66 -6.09 50.56
CA ARG A 70 6.24 -6.13 50.21
C ARG A 70 5.43 -7.02 51.17
N SER A 71 5.99 -8.13 51.60
CA SER A 71 5.35 -9.01 52.57
C SER A 71 5.14 -8.34 53.92
N LEU A 72 6.15 -7.69 54.47
CA LEU A 72 6.07 -6.94 55.73
C LEU A 72 5.06 -5.79 55.61
N LEU A 73 5.04 -5.08 54.51
CA LEU A 73 4.09 -4.00 54.28
C LEU A 73 2.63 -4.51 54.25
N ARG A 74 2.36 -5.67 53.61
CA ARG A 74 1.04 -6.28 53.63
C ARG A 74 0.61 -6.75 55.01
N GLN A 75 1.55 -7.15 55.86
CA GLN A 75 1.31 -7.51 57.26
C GLN A 75 1.11 -6.33 58.20
N GLY A 76 1.30 -5.12 57.68
CA GLY A 76 1.21 -3.86 58.45
C GLY A 76 2.46 -3.55 59.27
N ASP A 77 3.55 -4.30 59.09
CA ASP A 77 4.86 -3.99 59.72
C ASP A 77 5.61 -2.92 58.92
N ILE A 78 5.23 -1.68 59.14
CA ILE A 78 5.81 -0.51 58.45
C ILE A 78 7.28 -0.33 58.83
N ASP A 79 7.65 -0.53 60.08
CA ASP A 79 9.03 -0.37 60.54
C ASP A 79 9.94 -1.44 59.95
N GLY A 80 9.47 -2.67 59.91
CA GLY A 80 10.17 -3.77 59.26
C GLY A 80 10.34 -3.55 57.73
N ALA A 81 9.27 -3.07 57.07
CA ALA A 81 9.33 -2.70 55.67
C ALA A 81 10.34 -1.57 55.40
N GLN A 82 10.35 -0.52 56.25
CA GLN A 82 11.30 0.57 56.11
C GLN A 82 12.76 0.07 56.20
N LYS A 83 13.04 -0.84 57.13
CA LYS A 83 14.39 -1.45 57.27
C LYS A 83 14.82 -2.19 55.99
N GLN A 84 13.89 -2.90 55.35
CA GLN A 84 14.20 -3.57 54.09
C GLN A 84 14.40 -2.57 52.96
N LEU A 85 13.63 -1.48 52.92
CA LEU A 85 13.84 -0.40 51.92
C LEU A 85 15.19 0.28 52.08
N ASP A 86 15.60 0.58 53.33
CA ASP A 86 16.91 1.16 53.64
C ASP A 86 18.05 0.20 53.20
N ARG A 87 17.86 -1.10 53.44
CA ARG A 87 18.79 -2.14 52.97
C ARG A 87 18.88 -2.17 51.44
N LEU A 88 17.76 -2.09 50.71
CA LEU A 88 17.76 -1.99 49.26
C LEU A 88 18.48 -0.76 48.74
N SER A 89 18.32 0.38 49.41
CA SER A 89 19.01 1.62 49.02
C SER A 89 20.52 1.52 49.10
N GLN A 90 21.01 0.66 50.00
CA GLN A 90 22.46 0.40 50.16
C GLN A 90 22.95 -0.67 49.19
N LEU A 91 22.17 -1.75 48.98
CA LEU A 91 22.56 -2.88 48.16
C LEU A 91 22.49 -2.58 46.66
N ALA A 92 21.44 -1.91 46.21
CA ALA A 92 21.15 -1.70 44.80
C ALA A 92 20.34 -0.41 44.57
N PRO A 93 20.89 0.78 44.76
CA PRO A 93 20.17 2.05 44.71
C PRO A 93 19.60 2.41 43.31
N SER A 94 20.17 1.87 42.27
CA SER A 94 19.71 2.09 40.89
C SER A 94 18.79 0.99 40.37
N SER A 95 18.55 -0.07 41.13
CA SER A 95 17.72 -1.22 40.72
C SER A 95 16.26 -0.87 40.66
N ASN A 96 15.53 -1.58 39.76
CA ASN A 96 14.08 -1.50 39.72
C ASN A 96 13.46 -1.96 41.04
N ALA A 97 14.03 -2.96 41.70
CA ALA A 97 13.60 -3.45 42.98
C ALA A 97 13.54 -2.32 44.06
N TYR A 98 14.61 -1.52 44.13
CA TYR A 98 14.62 -0.36 45.03
C TYR A 98 13.61 0.74 44.63
N LYS A 99 13.62 1.12 43.33
CA LYS A 99 12.74 2.18 42.84
C LYS A 99 11.26 1.83 43.04
N SER A 100 10.86 0.60 42.70
CA SER A 100 9.49 0.13 42.90
C SER A 100 9.11 0.03 44.37
N SER A 101 10.01 -0.45 45.24
CA SER A 101 9.76 -0.52 46.66
C SER A 101 9.58 0.87 47.29
N ARG A 102 10.39 1.85 46.88
CA ARG A 102 10.24 3.26 47.25
C ARG A 102 8.87 3.82 46.85
N THR A 103 8.44 3.56 45.65
CA THR A 103 7.11 3.97 45.16
C THR A 103 6.00 3.31 45.97
N THR A 104 6.10 2.01 46.24
CA THR A 104 5.15 1.28 47.07
C THR A 104 5.08 1.84 48.49
N MET A 105 6.21 2.20 49.10
CA MET A 105 6.24 2.85 50.41
C MET A 105 5.55 4.21 50.36
N LEU A 106 5.82 5.03 49.35
CA LEU A 106 5.17 6.32 49.16
C LEU A 106 3.64 6.17 49.08
N LEU A 107 3.15 5.20 48.37
CA LEU A 107 1.73 4.93 48.21
C LEU A 107 1.07 4.44 49.49
N SER A 108 1.82 3.96 50.48
CA SER A 108 1.33 3.64 51.82
C SER A 108 1.13 4.88 52.71
N THR A 109 1.71 6.02 52.35
CA THR A 109 1.57 7.30 53.07
C THR A 109 0.25 8.01 52.68
N PRO A 110 -0.28 8.90 53.56
CA PRO A 110 -1.44 9.73 53.22
C PRO A 110 -1.25 10.57 51.97
N ASP A 111 -0.11 11.23 51.83
CA ASP A 111 0.20 12.09 50.66
C ASP A 111 0.29 11.30 49.36
N GLY A 112 0.92 10.13 49.40
CA GLY A 112 1.01 9.25 48.23
C GLY A 112 -0.36 8.71 47.80
N ARG A 113 -1.21 8.32 48.77
CA ARG A 113 -2.59 7.93 48.50
C ARG A 113 -3.43 9.04 47.89
N GLN A 114 -3.29 10.26 48.40
CA GLN A 114 -3.98 11.43 47.84
C GLN A 114 -3.54 11.73 46.42
N ALA A 115 -2.26 11.68 46.13
CA ALA A 115 -1.71 11.88 44.79
C ALA A 115 -2.20 10.78 43.81
N LEU A 116 -2.28 9.52 44.27
CA LEU A 116 -2.85 8.42 43.49
C LEU A 116 -4.35 8.64 43.17
N GLN A 117 -5.13 9.08 44.16
CA GLN A 117 -6.54 9.40 43.97
C GLN A 117 -6.76 10.51 42.96
N GLN A 118 -5.89 11.51 42.98
CA GLN A 118 -5.93 12.60 42.01
C GLN A 118 -5.65 12.08 40.58
N ALA A 119 -4.63 11.23 40.39
CA ALA A 119 -4.34 10.61 39.11
C ALA A 119 -5.53 9.77 38.58
N ARG A 120 -6.16 9.00 39.47
CA ARG A 120 -7.37 8.20 39.14
C ARG A 120 -8.55 9.11 38.76
N LEU A 121 -8.76 10.20 39.46
CA LEU A 121 -9.82 11.15 39.10
C LEU A 121 -9.60 11.75 37.73
N GLN A 122 -8.38 12.20 37.43
CA GLN A 122 -8.02 12.68 36.09
C GLN A 122 -8.26 11.63 35.01
N ALA A 123 -7.90 10.35 35.27
CA ALA A 123 -8.13 9.23 34.33
C ALA A 123 -9.61 8.97 34.07
N THR A 124 -10.47 9.11 35.10
CA THR A 124 -11.92 8.86 34.97
C THR A 124 -12.70 10.03 34.37
N THR A 125 -12.16 11.27 34.51
CA THR A 125 -12.78 12.48 33.98
C THR A 125 -12.36 12.84 32.55
N GLY A 126 -11.64 11.94 31.87
CA GLY A 126 -11.25 12.12 30.48
C GLY A 126 -9.92 12.87 30.26
N HIS A 127 -9.19 13.19 31.32
CA HIS A 127 -7.91 13.89 31.28
C HIS A 127 -6.74 12.87 31.28
N ALA A 128 -6.71 12.01 30.27
CA ALA A 128 -5.78 10.87 30.21
C ALA A 128 -4.31 11.28 30.23
N GLU A 129 -3.93 12.32 29.49
CA GLU A 129 -2.54 12.81 29.44
C GLU A 129 -2.08 13.38 30.78
N GLU A 130 -2.94 14.17 31.44
CA GLU A 130 -2.67 14.71 32.79
C GLU A 130 -2.58 13.58 33.81
N ALA A 131 -3.45 12.58 33.72
CA ALA A 131 -3.42 11.41 34.59
C ALA A 131 -2.11 10.62 34.43
N VAL A 132 -1.67 10.39 33.21
CA VAL A 132 -0.39 9.71 32.91
C VAL A 132 0.79 10.51 33.50
N ALA A 133 0.79 11.83 33.36
CA ALA A 133 1.81 12.68 33.97
C ALA A 133 1.82 12.58 35.50
N SER A 134 0.65 12.53 36.12
CA SER A 134 0.51 12.37 37.59
C SER A 134 1.00 10.99 38.05
N TYR A 135 0.68 9.90 37.30
CA TYR A 135 1.23 8.58 37.59
C TYR A 135 2.75 8.55 37.44
N ASN A 136 3.30 9.12 36.39
CA ASN A 136 4.75 9.16 36.16
C ASN A 136 5.49 9.92 37.29
N LYS A 137 4.89 10.97 37.82
CA LYS A 137 5.43 11.69 38.95
C LYS A 137 5.46 10.85 40.22
N LEU A 138 4.42 10.05 40.47
CA LEU A 138 4.37 9.08 41.56
C LEU A 138 5.44 8.00 41.45
N PHE A 139 5.60 7.45 40.23
CA PHE A 139 6.59 6.38 39.98
C PHE A 139 8.03 6.89 40.08
N ASN A 140 8.29 8.14 39.76
CA ASN A 140 9.62 8.75 39.81
C ASN A 140 10.71 7.86 39.19
N GLY A 141 10.45 7.35 37.98
CA GLY A 141 11.34 6.48 37.22
C GLY A 141 11.30 5.01 37.62
N ALA A 142 10.43 4.60 38.54
CA ALA A 142 10.12 3.19 38.78
C ALA A 142 9.19 2.66 37.68
N PRO A 143 9.36 1.40 37.23
CA PRO A 143 8.37 0.78 36.35
C PRO A 143 7.05 0.58 37.13
N PRO A 144 5.89 0.79 36.48
CA PRO A 144 4.62 0.46 37.11
C PRO A 144 4.50 -1.06 37.31
N GLU A 145 4.08 -1.48 38.51
CA GLU A 145 3.97 -2.89 38.89
C GLU A 145 2.62 -3.19 39.56
N GLY A 146 2.21 -4.47 39.56
CA GLY A 146 0.99 -4.92 40.20
C GLY A 146 -0.28 -4.30 39.62
N ASP A 147 -1.29 -4.07 40.48
CA ASP A 147 -2.59 -3.52 40.04
C ASP A 147 -2.47 -2.10 39.50
N ILE A 148 -1.52 -1.31 39.98
CA ILE A 148 -1.29 0.04 39.48
C ILE A 148 -0.72 0.03 38.06
N ALA A 149 0.02 -1.00 37.67
CA ALA A 149 0.47 -1.16 36.28
C ALA A 149 -0.72 -1.31 35.33
N VAL A 150 -1.74 -2.09 35.72
CA VAL A 150 -2.97 -2.23 34.94
C VAL A 150 -3.71 -0.90 34.81
N GLU A 151 -3.86 -0.16 35.91
CA GLU A 151 -4.49 1.17 35.90
C GLU A 151 -3.73 2.15 35.00
N TYR A 152 -2.42 2.18 35.13
CA TYR A 152 -1.55 3.05 34.37
C TYR A 152 -1.66 2.78 32.87
N TRP A 153 -1.47 1.53 32.44
CA TRP A 153 -1.52 1.18 31.02
C TRP A 153 -2.94 1.28 30.45
N SER A 154 -3.96 1.02 31.25
CA SER A 154 -5.35 1.28 30.85
C SER A 154 -5.62 2.78 30.63
N THR A 155 -4.96 3.63 31.39
CA THR A 155 -5.03 5.10 31.21
C THR A 155 -4.24 5.53 29.98
N VAL A 156 -3.04 5.01 29.77
CA VAL A 156 -2.23 5.24 28.55
C VAL A 156 -2.98 4.82 27.30
N ALA A 157 -3.74 3.72 27.35
CA ALA A 157 -4.55 3.23 26.22
C ALA A 157 -5.63 4.22 25.76
N LYS A 158 -6.05 5.15 26.61
CA LYS A 158 -7.00 6.22 26.25
C LYS A 158 -6.37 7.29 25.36
N ILE A 159 -5.03 7.36 25.30
CA ILE A 159 -4.28 8.26 24.44
C ILE A 159 -4.07 7.56 23.09
N PRO A 160 -4.70 8.05 21.99
CA PRO A 160 -4.68 7.32 20.71
C PRO A 160 -3.28 6.98 20.19
N ALA A 161 -2.34 7.92 20.30
CA ALA A 161 -0.96 7.75 19.84
C ALA A 161 -0.18 6.67 20.63
N ARG A 162 -0.59 6.35 21.85
CA ARG A 162 0.08 5.40 22.75
C ARG A 162 -0.71 4.12 22.98
N ARG A 163 -1.87 3.96 22.34
CA ARG A 163 -2.75 2.82 22.56
C ARG A 163 -2.08 1.49 22.21
N GLY A 164 -1.33 1.42 21.11
CA GLY A 164 -0.60 0.21 20.73
C GLY A 164 0.44 -0.23 21.75
N GLU A 165 1.20 0.73 22.31
CA GLU A 165 2.15 0.50 23.39
C GLU A 165 1.44 -0.07 24.63
N ALA A 166 0.35 0.57 25.04
CA ALA A 166 -0.44 0.15 26.19
C ALA A 166 -1.00 -1.25 26.05
N ILE A 167 -1.55 -1.59 24.89
CA ILE A 167 -2.05 -2.94 24.60
C ILE A 167 -0.93 -3.97 24.75
N ASN A 168 0.26 -3.72 24.22
CA ASN A 168 1.40 -4.63 24.32
C ASN A 168 1.81 -4.85 25.78
N GLN A 169 1.82 -3.80 26.59
CA GLN A 169 2.12 -3.90 28.04
C GLN A 169 1.03 -4.67 28.80
N LEU A 170 -0.24 -4.41 28.53
CA LEU A 170 -1.36 -5.14 29.14
C LEU A 170 -1.35 -6.63 28.75
N LYS A 171 -1.02 -6.96 27.51
CA LYS A 171 -0.82 -8.35 27.06
C LYS A 171 0.29 -9.03 27.84
N ARG A 172 1.40 -8.35 28.08
CA ARG A 172 2.53 -8.88 28.84
C ARG A 172 2.14 -9.11 30.30
N ILE A 173 1.45 -8.17 30.93
CA ILE A 173 0.95 -8.32 32.30
C ILE A 173 -0.02 -9.50 32.40
N ASN A 174 -0.92 -9.66 31.42
CA ASN A 174 -1.84 -10.80 31.37
C ASN A 174 -1.11 -12.14 31.19
N ALA A 175 -0.03 -12.18 30.43
CA ALA A 175 0.79 -13.39 30.24
C ALA A 175 1.55 -13.76 31.53
N ASP A 176 2.09 -12.76 32.23
CA ASP A 176 2.87 -12.96 33.45
C ASP A 176 1.99 -13.39 34.64
N ALA A 177 0.75 -12.91 34.71
CA ALA A 177 -0.20 -13.21 35.77
C ALA A 177 -1.61 -13.48 35.19
N PRO A 178 -1.84 -14.63 34.56
CA PRO A 178 -3.14 -14.96 33.99
C PRO A 178 -4.18 -15.16 35.10
N GLY A 179 -5.40 -14.67 34.88
CA GLY A 179 -6.52 -14.81 35.79
C GLY A 179 -7.09 -13.53 36.37
N ASN A 180 -6.50 -12.38 36.05
CA ASN A 180 -7.10 -11.07 36.37
C ASN A 180 -8.21 -10.79 35.35
N THR A 181 -9.46 -11.08 35.74
CA THR A 181 -10.63 -10.94 34.85
C THR A 181 -10.92 -9.50 34.48
N GLY A 182 -10.63 -8.53 35.34
CA GLY A 182 -10.78 -7.12 35.04
C GLY A 182 -9.80 -6.65 33.94
N LEU A 183 -8.54 -7.06 34.06
CA LEU A 183 -7.53 -6.81 33.02
C LEU A 183 -7.93 -7.47 31.70
N GLN A 184 -8.32 -8.72 31.74
CA GLN A 184 -8.68 -9.48 30.52
C GLN A 184 -9.90 -8.87 29.81
N ASN A 185 -10.93 -8.46 30.56
CA ASN A 185 -12.08 -7.75 30.00
C ASN A 185 -11.65 -6.46 29.29
N ASN A 186 -10.86 -5.64 29.98
CA ASN A 186 -10.37 -4.38 29.42
C ASN A 186 -9.50 -4.60 28.19
N LEU A 187 -8.59 -5.57 28.26
CA LEU A 187 -7.70 -5.91 27.14
C LEU A 187 -8.49 -6.41 25.92
N ALA A 188 -9.47 -7.27 26.11
CA ALA A 188 -10.32 -7.75 25.03
C ALA A 188 -11.07 -6.60 24.34
N LEU A 189 -11.69 -5.70 25.12
CA LEU A 189 -12.40 -4.53 24.59
C LEU A 189 -11.47 -3.56 23.85
N LEU A 190 -10.26 -3.34 24.36
CA LEU A 190 -9.25 -2.52 23.69
C LEU A 190 -8.81 -3.12 22.36
N LEU A 191 -8.62 -4.43 22.31
CA LEU A 191 -8.25 -5.15 21.09
C LEU A 191 -9.35 -5.04 20.02
N PHE A 192 -10.62 -5.21 20.41
CA PHE A 192 -11.75 -5.04 19.48
C PHE A 192 -11.86 -3.58 18.96
N SER A 193 -11.72 -2.61 19.85
CA SER A 193 -11.77 -1.19 19.47
C SER A 193 -10.57 -0.72 18.62
N SER A 194 -9.51 -1.51 18.59
CA SER A 194 -8.29 -1.26 17.82
C SER A 194 -8.19 -2.12 16.55
N ASP A 195 -9.29 -2.72 16.13
CA ASP A 195 -9.41 -3.63 14.96
C ASP A 195 -8.48 -4.87 15.03
N ARG A 196 -8.08 -5.27 16.24
CA ARG A 196 -7.29 -6.47 16.51
C ARG A 196 -8.19 -7.62 16.98
N ARG A 197 -9.19 -7.94 16.14
CA ARG A 197 -10.29 -8.85 16.50
C ARG A 197 -9.82 -10.25 16.88
N ASP A 198 -8.90 -10.84 16.11
CA ASP A 198 -8.42 -12.21 16.39
C ASP A 198 -7.74 -12.32 17.75
N GLU A 199 -6.95 -11.31 18.12
CA GLU A 199 -6.32 -11.24 19.44
C GLU A 199 -7.35 -11.02 20.55
N GLY A 200 -8.39 -10.22 20.29
CA GLY A 200 -9.51 -10.03 21.21
C GLY A 200 -10.22 -11.35 21.52
N PHE A 201 -10.56 -12.12 20.49
CA PHE A 201 -11.15 -13.44 20.66
C PHE A 201 -10.22 -14.43 21.36
N ALA A 202 -8.92 -14.38 21.13
CA ALA A 202 -7.94 -15.22 21.84
C ALA A 202 -7.94 -14.94 23.36
N VAL A 203 -8.04 -13.68 23.77
CA VAL A 203 -8.19 -13.29 25.18
C VAL A 203 -9.49 -13.85 25.76
N LEU A 204 -10.60 -13.75 25.03
CA LEU A 204 -11.89 -14.29 25.45
C LEU A 204 -11.87 -15.81 25.57
N GLU A 205 -11.19 -16.52 24.67
CA GLU A 205 -10.98 -17.97 24.76
C GLU A 205 -10.18 -18.35 26.03
N GLN A 206 -9.19 -17.57 26.38
CA GLN A 206 -8.43 -17.77 27.61
C GLN A 206 -9.33 -17.56 28.84
N MET A 207 -10.12 -16.49 28.86
CA MET A 207 -11.08 -16.21 29.96
C MET A 207 -12.14 -17.30 30.11
N ALA A 208 -12.63 -17.86 29.00
CA ALA A 208 -13.65 -18.91 29.00
C ALA A 208 -13.20 -20.21 29.69
N LYS A 209 -11.89 -20.41 29.83
CA LYS A 209 -11.33 -21.59 30.55
C LYS A 209 -11.41 -21.49 32.06
N SER A 210 -11.67 -20.31 32.61
CA SER A 210 -11.81 -20.09 34.04
C SER A 210 -13.27 -19.82 34.42
N ASN A 211 -13.71 -20.32 35.57
CA ASN A 211 -15.08 -20.05 36.06
C ASN A 211 -15.31 -18.55 36.29
N ALA A 212 -14.31 -17.83 36.79
CA ALA A 212 -14.39 -16.41 37.08
C ALA A 212 -14.47 -15.52 35.80
N GLY A 213 -13.80 -15.93 34.71
CA GLY A 213 -13.77 -15.17 33.46
C GLY A 213 -14.89 -15.51 32.48
N ARG A 214 -15.53 -16.68 32.66
CA ARG A 214 -16.43 -17.28 31.68
C ARG A 214 -17.65 -16.41 31.35
N GLU A 215 -18.30 -15.83 32.36
CA GLU A 215 -19.46 -14.96 32.16
C GLU A 215 -19.10 -13.68 31.41
N GLY A 216 -18.00 -13.03 31.81
CA GLY A 216 -17.49 -11.83 31.13
C GLY A 216 -17.12 -12.11 29.67
N ALA A 217 -16.40 -13.21 29.43
CA ALA A 217 -16.04 -13.64 28.08
C ALA A 217 -17.30 -13.92 27.23
N SER A 218 -18.31 -14.58 27.77
CA SER A 218 -19.56 -14.87 27.09
C SER A 218 -20.28 -13.60 26.65
N LYS A 219 -20.42 -12.62 27.54
CA LYS A 219 -21.08 -11.34 27.25
C LYS A 219 -20.35 -10.54 26.18
N ILE A 220 -19.03 -10.41 26.30
CA ILE A 220 -18.23 -9.66 25.34
C ILE A 220 -18.26 -10.36 23.98
N TRP A 221 -18.07 -11.68 23.95
CA TRP A 221 -18.09 -12.44 22.69
C TRP A 221 -19.41 -12.29 21.94
N TYR A 222 -20.52 -12.54 22.64
CA TYR A 222 -21.83 -12.37 22.02
C TYR A 222 -22.08 -10.94 21.55
N GLY A 223 -21.64 -9.94 22.33
CA GLY A 223 -21.68 -8.54 21.93
C GLY A 223 -20.93 -8.24 20.63
N GLN A 224 -19.89 -9.00 20.31
CA GLN A 224 -19.13 -8.83 19.07
C GLN A 224 -19.77 -9.45 17.84
N ILE A 225 -20.69 -10.41 18.01
CA ILE A 225 -21.28 -11.19 16.92
C ILE A 225 -22.78 -10.96 16.74
N LYS A 226 -23.50 -10.49 17.76
CA LYS A 226 -24.96 -10.36 17.75
C LYS A 226 -25.52 -9.47 16.64
N ASP A 227 -24.77 -8.44 16.27
CA ASP A 227 -25.19 -7.43 15.27
C ASP A 227 -24.64 -7.75 13.86
N MET A 228 -24.05 -8.92 13.67
CA MET A 228 -23.63 -9.37 12.36
C MET A 228 -24.87 -9.53 11.44
N PRO A 229 -24.77 -9.09 10.18
CA PRO A 229 -25.83 -9.35 9.20
C PRO A 229 -26.14 -10.83 9.08
N VAL A 230 -27.44 -11.15 8.91
CA VAL A 230 -27.89 -12.54 8.73
C VAL A 230 -27.20 -13.15 7.52
N SER A 231 -26.38 -14.17 7.74
CA SER A 231 -25.52 -14.78 6.74
C SER A 231 -24.97 -16.12 7.25
N ASP A 232 -24.37 -16.92 6.36
CA ASP A 232 -23.65 -18.13 6.78
C ASP A 232 -22.50 -17.79 7.76
N ALA A 233 -21.84 -16.66 7.59
CA ALA A 233 -20.80 -16.20 8.50
C ALA A 233 -21.34 -15.94 9.92
N SER A 234 -22.49 -15.28 10.03
CA SER A 234 -23.17 -15.06 11.32
C SER A 234 -23.59 -16.39 11.96
N VAL A 235 -24.16 -17.30 11.19
CA VAL A 235 -24.52 -18.64 11.66
C VAL A 235 -23.31 -19.40 12.19
N GLN A 236 -22.18 -19.37 11.49
CA GLN A 236 -20.94 -20.01 11.95
C GLN A 236 -20.39 -19.35 13.21
N ALA A 237 -20.44 -18.02 13.30
CA ALA A 237 -20.02 -17.28 14.49
C ALA A 237 -20.86 -17.63 15.71
N LEU A 238 -22.19 -17.74 15.56
CA LEU A 238 -23.09 -18.17 16.62
C LEU A 238 -22.85 -19.62 17.03
N LYS A 239 -22.64 -20.54 16.08
CA LYS A 239 -22.30 -21.93 16.35
C LYS A 239 -20.98 -22.06 17.10
N LYS A 240 -19.95 -21.30 16.71
CA LYS A 240 -18.67 -21.28 17.43
C LYS A 240 -18.85 -20.78 18.86
N TYR A 241 -19.59 -19.70 19.06
CA TYR A 241 -19.91 -19.18 20.39
C TYR A 241 -20.60 -20.24 21.26
N LEU A 242 -21.64 -20.90 20.74
CA LEU A 242 -22.40 -21.93 21.45
C LEU A 242 -21.62 -23.23 21.69
N SER A 243 -20.54 -23.47 20.95
CA SER A 243 -19.62 -24.57 21.22
C SER A 243 -18.74 -24.35 22.45
N ILE A 244 -18.54 -23.07 22.83
CA ILE A 244 -17.69 -22.68 23.95
C ILE A 244 -18.52 -22.40 25.20
N PHE A 245 -19.68 -21.75 25.05
CA PHE A 245 -20.56 -21.34 26.15
C PHE A 245 -21.86 -22.14 26.14
N SER A 246 -22.24 -22.69 27.28
CA SER A 246 -23.38 -23.60 27.42
C SER A 246 -24.54 -23.06 28.23
N ASP A 247 -24.36 -21.96 28.96
CA ASP A 247 -25.31 -21.39 29.89
C ASP A 247 -25.22 -19.86 30.00
N GLY A 248 -26.29 -19.28 30.54
CA GLY A 248 -26.40 -17.81 30.71
C GLY A 248 -27.30 -17.12 29.68
N ASP A 249 -27.64 -15.86 29.98
CA ASP A 249 -28.60 -15.08 29.18
C ASP A 249 -28.11 -14.86 27.73
N SER A 250 -26.83 -14.63 27.56
CA SER A 250 -26.24 -14.46 26.22
C SER A 250 -26.32 -15.75 25.40
N VAL A 251 -26.21 -16.91 26.04
CA VAL A 251 -26.35 -18.22 25.37
C VAL A 251 -27.79 -18.43 24.92
N ALA A 252 -28.77 -18.15 25.76
CA ALA A 252 -30.18 -18.26 25.40
C ALA A 252 -30.53 -17.32 24.22
N ALA A 253 -30.03 -16.11 24.26
CA ALA A 253 -30.21 -15.15 23.16
C ALA A 253 -29.55 -15.64 21.86
N ALA A 254 -28.32 -16.16 21.93
CA ALA A 254 -27.60 -16.70 20.78
C ALA A 254 -28.29 -17.94 20.17
N GLN A 255 -28.85 -18.84 21.01
CA GLN A 255 -29.62 -19.98 20.55
C GLN A 255 -30.87 -19.57 19.77
N SER A 256 -31.62 -18.58 20.31
CA SER A 256 -32.81 -18.03 19.64
C SER A 256 -32.44 -17.34 18.33
N GLN A 257 -31.38 -16.56 18.33
CA GLN A 257 -30.86 -15.87 17.12
C GLN A 257 -30.44 -16.88 16.05
N LEU A 258 -29.71 -17.93 16.43
CA LEU A 258 -29.28 -19.00 15.52
C LEU A 258 -30.47 -19.69 14.86
N ALA A 259 -31.47 -20.08 15.65
CA ALA A 259 -32.67 -20.73 15.14
C ALA A 259 -33.43 -19.85 14.14
N GLU A 260 -33.59 -18.58 14.45
CA GLU A 260 -34.27 -17.63 13.56
C GLU A 260 -33.48 -17.39 12.26
N GLN A 261 -32.16 -17.21 12.36
CA GLN A 261 -31.32 -17.02 11.16
C GLN A 261 -31.29 -18.27 10.27
N GLN A 262 -31.25 -19.48 10.85
CA GLN A 262 -31.33 -20.73 10.09
C GLN A 262 -32.66 -20.87 9.36
N LYS A 263 -33.77 -20.49 9.99
CA LYS A 263 -35.10 -20.45 9.37
C LYS A 263 -35.16 -19.46 8.20
N GLN A 264 -34.66 -18.26 8.40
CA GLN A 264 -34.62 -17.24 7.36
C GLN A 264 -33.74 -17.63 6.17
N LEU A 265 -32.55 -18.19 6.43
CA LEU A 265 -31.61 -18.64 5.40
C LEU A 265 -32.06 -19.91 4.67
N ALA A 266 -33.09 -20.60 5.14
CA ALA A 266 -33.73 -21.72 4.42
C ALA A 266 -34.52 -21.22 3.19
N ASP A 267 -34.98 -19.96 3.17
CA ASP A 267 -35.53 -19.30 1.97
C ASP A 267 -34.39 -18.92 1.02
N PRO A 268 -34.35 -19.48 -0.21
CA PRO A 268 -33.26 -19.16 -1.16
C PRO A 268 -33.15 -17.68 -1.51
N ALA A 269 -34.26 -16.95 -1.64
CA ALA A 269 -34.26 -15.53 -1.95
C ALA A 269 -33.75 -14.69 -0.76
N PHE A 270 -34.18 -15.02 0.45
CA PHE A 270 -33.69 -14.35 1.66
C PHE A 270 -32.19 -14.63 1.85
N ARG A 271 -31.78 -15.88 1.66
CA ARG A 271 -30.37 -16.29 1.76
C ARG A 271 -29.50 -15.52 0.77
N ALA A 272 -29.89 -15.44 -0.49
CA ALA A 272 -29.18 -14.69 -1.50
C ALA A 272 -29.06 -13.21 -1.14
N ARG A 273 -30.14 -12.60 -0.66
CA ARG A 273 -30.16 -11.22 -0.18
C ARG A 273 -29.17 -11.00 0.97
N ALA A 274 -29.28 -11.82 1.99
CA ALA A 274 -28.44 -11.71 3.19
C ALA A 274 -26.96 -11.93 2.89
N GLN A 275 -26.63 -12.93 2.10
CA GLN A 275 -25.26 -13.20 1.66
C GLN A 275 -24.70 -12.10 0.76
N GLY A 276 -25.50 -11.59 -0.13
CA GLY A 276 -25.14 -10.49 -1.01
C GLY A 276 -24.83 -9.21 -0.25
N LEU A 277 -25.69 -8.82 0.71
CA LEU A 277 -25.46 -7.66 1.57
C LEU A 277 -24.19 -7.80 2.39
N ALA A 278 -23.97 -8.95 3.03
CA ALA A 278 -22.77 -9.23 3.80
C ALA A 278 -21.49 -9.21 2.95
N ALA A 279 -21.56 -9.72 1.73
CA ALA A 279 -20.43 -9.71 0.78
C ALA A 279 -20.05 -8.30 0.34
N VAL A 280 -21.03 -7.42 0.12
CA VAL A 280 -20.77 -6.00 -0.21
C VAL A 280 -20.08 -5.29 0.94
N ASP A 281 -20.55 -5.47 2.16
CA ASP A 281 -19.97 -4.85 3.35
C ASP A 281 -18.53 -5.33 3.61
N SER A 282 -18.22 -6.56 3.20
CA SER A 282 -16.88 -7.13 3.29
C SER A 282 -16.00 -6.81 2.06
N GLY A 283 -16.46 -6.00 1.12
CA GLY A 283 -15.73 -5.65 -0.10
C GLY A 283 -15.62 -6.79 -1.13
N MET A 284 -16.38 -7.88 -0.97
CA MET A 284 -16.35 -9.04 -1.85
C MET A 284 -17.39 -8.92 -2.99
N ALA A 285 -17.24 -7.91 -3.83
CA ALA A 285 -18.18 -7.59 -4.91
C ALA A 285 -18.43 -8.76 -5.86
N GLY A 286 -17.41 -9.56 -6.17
CA GLY A 286 -17.52 -10.71 -7.05
C GLY A 286 -18.48 -11.78 -6.55
N LYS A 287 -18.59 -11.94 -5.23
CA LYS A 287 -19.57 -12.84 -4.58
C LYS A 287 -20.93 -12.17 -4.41
N ALA A 288 -20.94 -10.86 -4.14
CA ALA A 288 -22.15 -10.10 -3.89
C ALA A 288 -23.05 -9.98 -5.13
N ILE A 289 -22.50 -9.75 -6.31
CA ILE A 289 -23.26 -9.48 -7.52
C ILE A 289 -24.24 -10.62 -7.88
N PRO A 290 -23.82 -11.90 -8.00
CA PRO A 290 -24.76 -12.98 -8.31
C PRO A 290 -25.86 -13.14 -7.28
N GLU A 291 -25.52 -13.04 -6.00
CA GLU A 291 -26.47 -13.18 -4.88
C GLU A 291 -27.50 -12.03 -4.90
N LEU A 292 -27.05 -10.79 -5.06
CA LEU A 292 -27.93 -9.64 -5.10
C LEU A 292 -28.78 -9.62 -6.37
N GLN A 293 -28.28 -10.08 -7.51
CA GLN A 293 -29.07 -10.26 -8.72
C GLN A 293 -30.22 -11.23 -8.51
N GLN A 294 -29.98 -12.34 -7.81
CA GLN A 294 -31.03 -13.29 -7.43
C GLN A 294 -32.06 -12.65 -6.50
N ALA A 295 -31.61 -11.91 -5.50
CA ALA A 295 -32.48 -11.19 -4.56
C ALA A 295 -33.37 -10.16 -5.29
N VAL A 296 -32.81 -9.39 -6.20
CA VAL A 296 -33.54 -8.40 -7.01
C VAL A 296 -34.53 -9.05 -7.98
N ARG A 297 -34.18 -10.22 -8.56
CA ARG A 297 -35.15 -10.97 -9.38
C ARG A 297 -36.35 -11.45 -8.56
N ALA A 298 -36.11 -11.88 -7.35
CA ALA A 298 -37.19 -12.29 -6.43
C ALA A 298 -38.04 -11.11 -5.94
N ASN A 299 -37.41 -9.96 -5.67
CA ASN A 299 -38.09 -8.73 -5.26
C ASN A 299 -37.50 -7.51 -5.98
N PRO A 300 -38.05 -7.14 -7.17
CA PRO A 300 -37.53 -6.00 -7.93
C PRO A 300 -37.70 -4.62 -7.27
N LYS A 301 -38.46 -4.54 -6.20
CA LYS A 301 -38.71 -3.31 -5.43
C LYS A 301 -37.91 -3.23 -4.13
N ASP A 302 -36.97 -4.14 -3.92
CA ASP A 302 -36.06 -4.10 -2.79
C ASP A 302 -34.98 -3.03 -3.02
N SER A 303 -35.21 -1.84 -2.50
CA SER A 303 -34.30 -0.70 -2.65
C SER A 303 -32.93 -0.95 -2.03
N GLU A 304 -32.87 -1.67 -0.89
CA GLU A 304 -31.63 -1.99 -0.20
C GLU A 304 -30.77 -2.97 -1.02
N ALA A 305 -31.37 -4.00 -1.57
CA ALA A 305 -30.70 -4.95 -2.45
C ALA A 305 -30.20 -4.26 -3.73
N LEU A 306 -30.99 -3.38 -4.34
CA LEU A 306 -30.61 -2.60 -5.51
C LEU A 306 -29.45 -1.64 -5.20
N GLY A 307 -29.51 -0.94 -4.06
CA GLY A 307 -28.43 -0.05 -3.64
C GLY A 307 -27.13 -0.79 -3.36
N ALA A 308 -27.22 -1.93 -2.70
CA ALA A 308 -26.07 -2.82 -2.47
C ALA A 308 -25.51 -3.39 -3.79
N LEU A 309 -26.35 -3.76 -4.73
CA LEU A 309 -25.94 -4.21 -6.07
C LEU A 309 -25.22 -3.09 -6.82
N GLY A 310 -25.72 -1.88 -6.77
CA GLY A 310 -25.05 -0.70 -7.32
C GLY A 310 -23.69 -0.45 -6.67
N GLN A 311 -23.57 -0.60 -5.37
CA GLN A 311 -22.31 -0.51 -4.65
C GLN A 311 -21.34 -1.61 -5.07
N ALA A 312 -21.79 -2.84 -5.23
CA ALA A 312 -20.98 -3.97 -5.69
C ALA A 312 -20.43 -3.73 -7.11
N TYR A 313 -21.27 -3.26 -8.02
CA TYR A 313 -20.83 -2.87 -9.36
C TYR A 313 -19.81 -1.71 -9.33
N SER A 314 -20.01 -0.73 -8.44
CA SER A 314 -19.04 0.35 -8.25
C SER A 314 -17.68 -0.18 -7.79
N GLN A 315 -17.64 -1.12 -6.85
CA GLN A 315 -16.42 -1.77 -6.38
C GLN A 315 -15.71 -2.57 -7.48
N LYS A 316 -16.48 -3.13 -8.41
CA LYS A 316 -15.94 -3.84 -9.59
C LYS A 316 -15.51 -2.91 -10.73
N GLY A 317 -15.82 -1.63 -10.65
CA GLY A 317 -15.56 -0.66 -11.71
C GLY A 317 -16.58 -0.69 -12.85
N ASP A 318 -17.67 -1.44 -12.73
CA ASP A 318 -18.78 -1.43 -13.70
C ASP A 318 -19.68 -0.22 -13.44
N ARG A 319 -19.28 0.90 -14.00
CA ARG A 319 -19.91 2.20 -13.76
C ARG A 319 -21.36 2.27 -14.25
N ALA A 320 -21.62 1.69 -15.42
CA ALA A 320 -22.95 1.73 -16.03
C ALA A 320 -23.99 0.99 -15.19
N ASN A 321 -23.68 -0.24 -14.75
CA ASN A 321 -24.57 -1.00 -13.88
C ASN A 321 -24.66 -0.40 -12.48
N ALA A 322 -23.58 0.19 -11.96
CA ALA A 322 -23.61 0.91 -10.68
C ALA A 322 -24.62 2.07 -10.75
N VAL A 323 -24.54 2.92 -11.76
CA VAL A 323 -25.47 4.05 -11.96
C VAL A 323 -26.91 3.55 -12.08
N ALA A 324 -27.17 2.56 -12.92
CA ALA A 324 -28.52 2.05 -13.15
C ALA A 324 -29.18 1.52 -11.87
N ASN A 325 -28.46 0.75 -11.07
CA ASN A 325 -29.00 0.17 -9.84
C ASN A 325 -29.14 1.19 -8.72
N LEU A 326 -28.18 2.12 -8.57
CA LEU A 326 -28.27 3.20 -7.59
C LEU A 326 -29.43 4.16 -7.87
N GLU A 327 -29.69 4.51 -9.14
CA GLU A 327 -30.83 5.32 -9.54
C GLU A 327 -32.16 4.65 -9.20
N LYS A 328 -32.30 3.35 -9.47
CA LYS A 328 -33.47 2.57 -9.10
C LYS A 328 -33.67 2.53 -7.58
N ALA A 329 -32.62 2.30 -6.82
CA ALA A 329 -32.69 2.28 -5.36
C ALA A 329 -33.17 3.61 -4.79
N LEU A 330 -32.62 4.72 -5.25
CA LEU A 330 -32.98 6.07 -4.81
C LEU A 330 -34.41 6.44 -5.21
N ALA A 331 -34.87 6.03 -6.39
CA ALA A 331 -36.22 6.26 -6.86
C ALA A 331 -37.27 5.49 -6.04
N LEU A 332 -36.94 4.26 -5.62
CA LEU A 332 -37.82 3.40 -4.84
C LEU A 332 -37.95 3.84 -3.38
N ASP A 333 -36.90 4.31 -2.78
CA ASP A 333 -36.88 4.75 -1.38
C ASP A 333 -36.14 6.08 -1.22
N PRO A 334 -36.81 7.22 -1.47
CA PRO A 334 -36.21 8.56 -1.35
C PRO A 334 -35.82 8.94 0.09
N HIS A 335 -36.27 8.19 1.10
CA HIS A 335 -36.08 8.47 2.51
C HIS A 335 -35.22 7.40 3.22
N SER A 336 -34.58 6.54 2.47
CA SER A 336 -33.68 5.53 3.02
C SER A 336 -32.54 6.14 3.83
N SER A 337 -32.16 5.50 4.92
CA SER A 337 -30.95 5.84 5.68
C SER A 337 -29.66 5.70 4.86
N ASN A 338 -29.71 4.98 3.74
CA ASN A 338 -28.60 4.80 2.81
C ASN A 338 -28.49 5.90 1.73
N ASN A 339 -29.40 6.86 1.69
CA ASN A 339 -29.47 7.82 0.58
C ASN A 339 -28.21 8.66 0.42
N ASP A 340 -27.59 9.11 1.50
CA ASP A 340 -26.35 9.88 1.43
C ASP A 340 -25.21 9.07 0.80
N LYS A 341 -25.10 7.81 1.20
CA LYS A 341 -24.13 6.86 0.65
C LYS A 341 -24.41 6.59 -0.84
N TRP A 342 -25.65 6.30 -1.19
CA TRP A 342 -26.04 6.00 -2.58
C TRP A 342 -25.88 7.22 -3.49
N ASN A 343 -26.27 8.41 -3.03
CA ASN A 343 -26.06 9.65 -3.78
C ASN A 343 -24.58 9.94 -4.01
N SER A 344 -23.73 9.72 -3.00
CA SER A 344 -22.29 9.89 -3.14
C SER A 344 -21.69 8.92 -4.15
N LEU A 345 -22.07 7.64 -4.08
CA LEU A 345 -21.64 6.63 -5.04
C LEU A 345 -22.16 6.92 -6.46
N LEU A 346 -23.41 7.36 -6.57
CA LEU A 346 -24.03 7.71 -7.85
C LEU A 346 -23.29 8.88 -8.51
N LYS A 347 -22.99 9.93 -7.76
CA LYS A 347 -22.21 11.07 -8.23
C LYS A 347 -20.85 10.64 -8.79
N VAL A 348 -20.09 9.85 -8.02
CA VAL A 348 -18.77 9.35 -8.42
C VAL A 348 -18.88 8.48 -9.68
N ASN A 349 -19.83 7.56 -9.72
CA ASN A 349 -19.98 6.65 -10.86
C ASN A 349 -20.50 7.37 -12.11
N ARG A 350 -21.40 8.33 -12.00
CA ARG A 350 -21.84 9.17 -13.13
C ARG A 350 -20.68 9.97 -13.71
N TYR A 351 -19.85 10.55 -12.86
CA TYR A 351 -18.66 11.28 -13.29
C TYR A 351 -17.74 10.38 -14.11
N TRP A 352 -17.30 9.29 -13.52
CA TRP A 352 -16.35 8.39 -14.18
C TRP A 352 -16.94 7.64 -15.38
N LEU A 353 -18.24 7.36 -15.37
CA LEU A 353 -18.91 6.79 -16.55
C LEU A 353 -18.86 7.78 -17.71
N ALA A 354 -19.16 9.04 -17.48
CA ALA A 354 -19.07 10.07 -18.49
C ALA A 354 -17.64 10.25 -19.02
N ILE A 355 -16.63 10.20 -18.14
CA ILE A 355 -15.21 10.22 -18.53
C ILE A 355 -14.87 9.00 -19.42
N GLN A 356 -15.24 7.79 -19.01
CA GLN A 356 -14.98 6.58 -19.79
C GLN A 356 -15.65 6.63 -21.17
N GLN A 357 -16.88 7.06 -21.23
CA GLN A 357 -17.64 7.21 -22.48
C GLN A 357 -17.05 8.33 -23.36
N GLY A 358 -16.58 9.41 -22.77
CA GLY A 358 -15.89 10.49 -23.47
C GLY A 358 -14.59 10.01 -24.10
N ASP A 359 -13.76 9.27 -23.35
CA ASP A 359 -12.54 8.66 -23.85
C ASP A 359 -12.81 7.67 -24.99
N ALA A 360 -13.85 6.85 -24.85
CA ALA A 360 -14.27 5.91 -25.90
C ALA A 360 -14.74 6.65 -27.17
N ALA A 361 -15.45 7.77 -27.02
CA ALA A 361 -15.88 8.60 -28.14
C ALA A 361 -14.70 9.25 -28.87
N LEU A 362 -13.66 9.68 -28.15
CA LEU A 362 -12.41 10.18 -28.75
C LEU A 362 -11.69 9.08 -29.54
N LYS A 363 -11.57 7.88 -28.97
CA LYS A 363 -10.97 6.71 -29.66
C LYS A 363 -11.75 6.33 -30.91
N ALA A 364 -13.08 6.50 -30.90
CA ALA A 364 -13.95 6.28 -32.04
C ALA A 364 -13.97 7.46 -33.04
N ASN A 365 -13.09 8.44 -32.86
CA ASN A 365 -13.02 9.65 -33.67
C ASN A 365 -14.34 10.45 -33.73
N ASN A 366 -15.02 10.54 -32.59
CA ASN A 366 -16.25 11.33 -32.42
C ASN A 366 -16.07 12.42 -31.35
N PRO A 367 -15.39 13.53 -31.70
CA PRO A 367 -15.09 14.60 -30.76
C PRO A 367 -16.34 15.32 -30.25
N ASP A 368 -17.40 15.43 -31.05
CA ASP A 368 -18.65 16.10 -30.64
C ASP A 368 -19.36 15.35 -29.53
N ARG A 369 -19.42 14.03 -29.62
CA ARG A 369 -19.95 13.17 -28.55
C ARG A 369 -19.05 13.23 -27.31
N ALA A 370 -17.74 13.18 -27.49
CA ALA A 370 -16.77 13.27 -26.40
C ALA A 370 -16.93 14.59 -25.63
N GLU A 371 -17.05 15.69 -26.33
CA GLU A 371 -17.27 17.01 -25.71
C GLU A 371 -18.52 17.04 -24.83
N ARG A 372 -19.65 16.54 -25.34
CA ARG A 372 -20.89 16.46 -24.55
C ARG A 372 -20.71 15.64 -23.28
N LEU A 373 -20.02 14.51 -23.37
CA LEU A 373 -19.77 13.62 -22.24
C LEU A 373 -18.84 14.23 -21.20
N PHE A 374 -17.76 14.88 -21.63
CA PHE A 374 -16.88 15.59 -20.71
C PHE A 374 -17.53 16.82 -20.06
N GLN A 375 -18.38 17.54 -20.77
CA GLN A 375 -19.21 18.60 -20.19
C GLN A 375 -20.20 18.03 -19.16
N GLN A 376 -20.82 16.91 -19.46
CA GLN A 376 -21.69 16.20 -18.51
C GLN A 376 -20.92 15.80 -17.25
N ALA A 377 -19.70 15.25 -17.39
CA ALA A 377 -18.84 14.92 -16.25
C ALA A 377 -18.52 16.16 -15.42
N ARG A 378 -18.16 17.26 -16.07
CA ARG A 378 -17.87 18.53 -15.40
C ARG A 378 -19.09 19.11 -14.65
N ASN A 379 -20.30 18.90 -15.15
CA ASN A 379 -21.52 19.30 -14.47
C ASN A 379 -21.80 18.44 -13.23
N VAL A 380 -21.39 17.17 -13.24
CA VAL A 380 -21.50 16.27 -12.08
C VAL A 380 -20.49 16.64 -11.00
N ASP A 381 -19.23 16.85 -11.39
CA ASP A 381 -18.15 17.25 -10.49
C ASP A 381 -17.19 18.21 -11.20
N ASN A 382 -17.22 19.47 -10.80
CA ASN A 382 -16.37 20.52 -11.34
C ASN A 382 -15.04 20.68 -10.58
N THR A 383 -14.81 19.87 -9.57
CA THR A 383 -13.59 19.93 -8.74
C THR A 383 -12.49 18.99 -9.23
N ASP A 384 -12.85 18.02 -10.05
CA ASP A 384 -11.91 17.05 -10.61
C ASP A 384 -11.37 17.52 -11.96
N SER A 385 -10.08 17.27 -12.19
CA SER A 385 -9.35 17.76 -13.36
C SER A 385 -9.56 16.93 -14.63
N TYR A 386 -10.04 15.69 -14.52
CA TYR A 386 -10.11 14.77 -15.67
C TYR A 386 -11.11 15.19 -16.74
N ALA A 387 -12.23 15.79 -16.34
CA ALA A 387 -13.18 16.31 -17.31
C ALA A 387 -12.61 17.47 -18.13
N VAL A 388 -11.88 18.37 -17.47
CA VAL A 388 -11.19 19.49 -18.12
C VAL A 388 -10.08 18.99 -19.04
N LEU A 389 -9.30 18.00 -18.60
CA LEU A 389 -8.30 17.32 -19.42
C LEU A 389 -8.96 16.74 -20.70
N GLY A 390 -10.09 16.05 -20.53
CA GLY A 390 -10.83 15.48 -21.66
C GLY A 390 -11.28 16.53 -22.68
N LEU A 391 -11.73 17.70 -22.23
CA LEU A 391 -12.05 18.83 -23.11
C LEU A 391 -10.83 19.36 -23.86
N GLY A 392 -9.66 19.34 -23.22
CA GLY A 392 -8.38 19.63 -23.89
C GLY A 392 -8.08 18.60 -24.98
N ASP A 393 -8.27 17.33 -24.71
CA ASP A 393 -8.07 16.25 -25.68
C ASP A 393 -9.05 16.34 -26.85
N VAL A 394 -10.29 16.74 -26.61
CA VAL A 394 -11.28 17.07 -27.67
C VAL A 394 -10.79 18.20 -28.57
N ALA A 395 -10.31 19.27 -27.97
CA ALA A 395 -9.76 20.41 -28.73
C ALA A 395 -8.52 19.99 -29.55
N MET A 396 -7.65 19.14 -29.01
CA MET A 396 -6.53 18.57 -29.74
C MET A 396 -6.99 17.72 -30.95
N ALA A 397 -8.01 16.89 -30.77
CA ALA A 397 -8.57 16.08 -31.84
C ALA A 397 -9.15 16.94 -32.98
N ARG A 398 -9.69 18.11 -32.65
CA ARG A 398 -10.20 19.11 -33.61
C ARG A 398 -9.10 20.04 -34.16
N LYS A 399 -7.86 19.88 -33.68
CA LYS A 399 -6.76 20.79 -34.00
C LYS A 399 -7.01 22.25 -33.58
N ASP A 400 -7.87 22.45 -32.61
CA ASP A 400 -8.10 23.74 -31.95
C ASP A 400 -7.07 23.94 -30.82
N TYR A 401 -5.86 24.27 -31.19
CA TYR A 401 -4.74 24.38 -30.26
C TYR A 401 -4.91 25.50 -29.21
N PRO A 402 -5.48 26.68 -29.53
CA PRO A 402 -5.73 27.68 -28.50
C PRO A 402 -6.70 27.21 -27.41
N ALA A 403 -7.75 26.49 -27.78
CA ALA A 403 -8.68 25.88 -26.82
C ALA A 403 -8.03 24.77 -26.02
N ALA A 404 -7.26 23.89 -26.67
CA ALA A 404 -6.52 22.82 -26.01
C ALA A 404 -5.56 23.37 -24.97
N GLU A 405 -4.81 24.41 -25.31
CA GLU A 405 -3.89 25.08 -24.39
C GLU A 405 -4.60 25.62 -23.14
N ARG A 406 -5.74 26.30 -23.31
CA ARG A 406 -6.54 26.80 -22.17
C ARG A 406 -7.00 25.70 -21.25
N TYR A 407 -7.51 24.60 -21.79
CA TYR A 407 -8.00 23.45 -20.99
C TYR A 407 -6.85 22.73 -20.28
N TYR A 408 -5.73 22.50 -20.93
CA TYR A 408 -4.57 21.87 -20.29
C TYR A 408 -3.96 22.76 -19.21
N GLN A 409 -3.89 24.06 -19.42
CA GLN A 409 -3.45 25.00 -18.39
C GLN A 409 -4.42 25.00 -17.20
N GLN A 410 -5.72 24.94 -17.43
CA GLN A 410 -6.71 24.81 -16.38
C GLN A 410 -6.57 23.49 -15.62
N THR A 411 -6.32 22.40 -16.33
CA THR A 411 -6.04 21.08 -15.73
C THR A 411 -4.85 21.17 -14.77
N LEU A 412 -3.76 21.80 -15.17
CA LEU A 412 -2.58 21.96 -14.31
C LEU A 412 -2.79 22.89 -13.12
N ARG A 413 -3.69 23.86 -13.21
CA ARG A 413 -4.08 24.67 -12.05
C ARG A 413 -4.88 23.85 -11.02
N MET A 414 -5.67 22.87 -11.49
CA MET A 414 -6.45 21.98 -10.63
C MET A 414 -5.61 20.83 -10.08
N ASP A 415 -4.73 20.28 -10.91
CA ASP A 415 -3.83 19.17 -10.60
C ASP A 415 -2.48 19.39 -11.29
N SER A 416 -1.53 19.97 -10.58
CA SER A 416 -0.17 20.25 -11.08
C SER A 416 0.62 19.01 -11.46
N GLY A 417 0.23 17.85 -10.94
CA GLY A 417 0.85 16.55 -11.21
C GLY A 417 0.31 15.83 -12.46
N ASN A 418 -0.67 16.41 -13.16
CA ASN A 418 -1.28 15.75 -14.31
C ASN A 418 -0.32 15.70 -15.51
N THR A 419 0.28 14.53 -15.70
CA THR A 419 1.30 14.30 -16.74
C THR A 419 0.76 14.43 -18.17
N ASN A 420 -0.50 14.10 -18.39
CA ASN A 420 -1.13 14.20 -19.71
C ASN A 420 -1.32 15.66 -20.13
N ALA A 421 -1.68 16.54 -19.18
CA ALA A 421 -1.78 17.97 -19.45
C ALA A 421 -0.39 18.59 -19.72
N VAL A 422 0.63 18.22 -18.98
CA VAL A 422 2.03 18.64 -19.22
C VAL A 422 2.46 18.20 -20.62
N ARG A 423 2.23 16.96 -20.99
CA ARG A 423 2.57 16.41 -22.30
C ARG A 423 1.78 17.08 -23.42
N GLY A 424 0.50 17.32 -23.22
CA GLY A 424 -0.36 18.04 -24.17
C GLY A 424 0.17 19.45 -24.47
N LEU A 425 0.51 20.21 -23.44
CA LEU A 425 1.08 21.55 -23.57
C LEU A 425 2.46 21.53 -24.24
N ALA A 426 3.33 20.60 -23.85
CA ALA A 426 4.64 20.44 -24.46
C ALA A 426 4.53 20.18 -25.97
N ASN A 427 3.62 19.33 -26.39
CA ASN A 427 3.37 19.03 -27.80
C ASN A 427 2.79 20.25 -28.56
N ILE A 428 1.87 20.97 -27.96
CA ILE A 428 1.30 22.21 -28.56
C ILE A 428 2.42 23.24 -28.78
N TYR A 429 3.23 23.51 -27.76
CA TYR A 429 4.32 24.49 -27.85
C TYR A 429 5.42 24.04 -28.82
N ARG A 430 5.73 22.75 -28.86
CA ARG A 430 6.68 22.20 -29.82
C ARG A 430 6.25 22.41 -31.27
N GLN A 431 4.97 22.31 -31.58
CA GLN A 431 4.44 22.60 -32.91
C GLN A 431 4.52 24.09 -33.28
N GLN A 432 4.43 24.97 -32.28
CA GLN A 432 4.52 26.42 -32.52
C GLN A 432 5.98 26.88 -32.75
N SER A 433 6.86 26.57 -31.84
CA SER A 433 8.29 26.80 -31.98
C SER A 433 9.09 25.99 -30.95
N PRO A 434 10.34 25.59 -31.30
CA PRO A 434 11.23 24.93 -30.35
C PRO A 434 11.49 25.79 -29.10
N GLU A 435 11.61 27.13 -29.27
CA GLU A 435 11.88 28.06 -28.19
C GLU A 435 10.74 28.11 -27.15
N LYS A 436 9.49 28.09 -27.61
CA LYS A 436 8.32 28.04 -26.73
C LYS A 436 8.28 26.74 -25.94
N ALA A 437 8.57 25.61 -26.59
CA ALA A 437 8.61 24.30 -25.90
C ALA A 437 9.72 24.27 -24.84
N GLU A 438 10.90 24.78 -25.15
CA GLU A 438 12.03 24.85 -24.21
C GLU A 438 11.72 25.77 -23.02
N ALA A 439 11.10 26.93 -23.26
CA ALA A 439 10.70 27.85 -22.20
C ALA A 439 9.65 27.21 -21.27
N PHE A 440 8.71 26.49 -21.84
CA PHE A 440 7.73 25.74 -21.06
C PHE A 440 8.38 24.65 -20.19
N ILE A 441 9.27 23.85 -20.78
CA ILE A 441 9.99 22.79 -20.05
C ILE A 441 10.84 23.39 -18.93
N ALA A 442 11.50 24.52 -19.15
CA ALA A 442 12.28 25.21 -18.14
C ALA A 442 11.43 25.71 -16.95
N SER A 443 10.14 25.99 -17.18
CA SER A 443 9.19 26.41 -16.15
C SER A 443 8.65 25.28 -15.29
N LEU A 444 8.85 24.02 -15.68
CA LEU A 444 8.29 22.85 -15.02
C LEU A 444 9.06 22.47 -13.75
N SER A 445 8.35 21.88 -12.80
CA SER A 445 8.97 21.20 -11.66
C SER A 445 9.78 19.99 -12.11
N ALA A 446 10.70 19.52 -11.26
CA ALA A 446 11.51 18.33 -11.56
C ALA A 446 10.63 17.07 -11.82
N SER A 447 9.52 16.94 -11.12
CA SER A 447 8.57 15.84 -11.30
C SER A 447 7.83 15.92 -12.64
N GLN A 448 7.31 17.11 -12.99
CA GLN A 448 6.63 17.35 -14.25
C GLN A 448 7.59 17.13 -15.43
N ARG A 449 8.83 17.62 -15.33
CA ARG A 449 9.85 17.48 -16.35
C ARG A 449 10.23 16.03 -16.61
N ARG A 450 10.34 15.21 -15.57
CA ARG A 450 10.59 13.76 -15.72
C ARG A 450 9.50 13.05 -16.52
N SER A 451 8.25 13.49 -16.41
CA SER A 451 7.13 12.89 -17.12
C SER A 451 7.17 13.07 -18.64
N ILE A 452 7.95 14.05 -19.13
CA ILE A 452 8.12 14.37 -20.54
C ILE A 452 9.60 14.34 -20.97
N ASP A 453 10.41 13.55 -20.28
CA ASP A 453 11.84 13.38 -20.59
C ASP A 453 12.09 12.95 -22.05
N ASP A 454 11.21 12.13 -22.59
CA ASP A 454 11.23 11.73 -24.01
C ASP A 454 11.04 12.92 -24.96
N ILE A 455 10.15 13.86 -24.64
CA ILE A 455 9.92 15.07 -25.44
C ILE A 455 11.14 16.00 -25.32
N GLU A 456 11.66 16.19 -24.14
CA GLU A 456 12.85 17.01 -23.90
C GLU A 456 14.06 16.47 -24.66
N ARG A 457 14.30 15.17 -24.60
CA ARG A 457 15.38 14.51 -25.36
C ARG A 457 15.17 14.65 -26.87
N SER A 458 13.94 14.51 -27.34
CA SER A 458 13.62 14.69 -28.76
C SER A 458 13.89 16.13 -29.23
N LEU A 459 13.51 17.14 -28.45
CA LEU A 459 13.82 18.56 -28.75
C LEU A 459 15.31 18.82 -28.77
N GLN A 460 16.04 18.30 -27.81
CA GLN A 460 17.49 18.38 -27.75
C GLN A 460 18.15 17.77 -29.00
N ASN A 461 17.66 16.57 -29.38
CA ASN A 461 18.14 15.89 -30.58
C ASN A 461 17.86 16.69 -31.86
N ASP A 462 16.64 17.23 -32.00
CA ASP A 462 16.30 18.09 -33.16
C ASP A 462 17.17 19.33 -33.23
N ARG A 463 17.45 19.97 -32.11
CA ARG A 463 18.34 21.14 -32.05
C ARG A 463 19.78 20.78 -32.46
N LEU A 464 20.30 19.69 -31.92
CA LEU A 464 21.65 19.21 -32.29
C LEU A 464 21.70 18.82 -33.78
N ALA A 465 20.61 18.23 -34.31
CA ALA A 465 20.51 17.92 -35.74
C ALA A 465 20.62 19.18 -36.62
N GLN A 466 19.89 20.24 -36.27
CA GLN A 466 19.96 21.51 -37.00
C GLN A 466 21.35 22.16 -36.92
N GLN A 467 21.95 22.15 -35.73
CA GLN A 467 23.31 22.67 -35.54
C GLN A 467 24.36 21.87 -36.34
N ALA A 468 24.23 20.54 -36.34
CA ALA A 468 25.10 19.66 -37.11
C ALA A 468 24.96 19.90 -38.62
N GLU A 469 23.73 20.04 -39.13
CA GLU A 469 23.48 20.37 -40.53
C GLU A 469 24.08 21.70 -40.95
N ALA A 470 23.96 22.72 -40.09
CA ALA A 470 24.59 24.03 -40.33
C ALA A 470 26.10 23.91 -40.42
N LEU A 471 26.74 23.10 -39.58
CA LEU A 471 28.19 22.85 -39.64
C LEU A 471 28.60 22.02 -40.87
N GLU A 472 27.80 21.02 -41.25
CA GLU A 472 27.99 20.26 -42.48
C GLU A 472 27.97 21.18 -43.72
N ASN A 473 27.00 22.09 -43.78
CA ASN A 473 26.88 23.07 -44.86
C ASN A 473 28.07 24.04 -44.92
N GLN A 474 28.78 24.26 -43.81
CA GLN A 474 29.99 25.04 -43.72
C GLN A 474 31.27 24.22 -43.99
N GLY A 475 31.15 22.92 -44.25
CA GLY A 475 32.27 22.00 -44.38
C GLY A 475 33.02 21.69 -43.08
N LYS A 476 32.44 22.00 -41.93
CA LYS A 476 33.02 21.77 -40.60
C LYS A 476 32.66 20.37 -40.09
N TRP A 477 33.09 19.35 -40.82
CA TRP A 477 32.69 17.96 -40.63
C TRP A 477 33.06 17.38 -39.27
N ALA A 478 34.23 17.67 -38.73
CA ALA A 478 34.66 17.19 -37.43
C ALA A 478 33.78 17.75 -36.30
N GLN A 479 33.37 19.01 -36.38
CA GLN A 479 32.47 19.65 -35.43
C GLN A 479 31.05 19.07 -35.58
N ALA A 480 30.57 18.83 -36.78
CA ALA A 480 29.29 18.16 -37.02
C ALA A 480 29.30 16.74 -36.45
N ALA A 481 30.36 15.98 -36.64
CA ALA A 481 30.51 14.65 -36.05
C ALA A 481 30.42 14.65 -34.51
N ALA A 482 31.01 15.67 -33.86
CA ALA A 482 30.89 15.80 -32.40
C ALA A 482 29.45 16.00 -31.95
N LEU A 483 28.65 16.79 -32.69
CA LEU A 483 27.22 16.95 -32.41
C LEU A 483 26.43 15.69 -32.70
N GLN A 484 26.76 14.91 -33.75
CA GLN A 484 26.13 13.62 -34.02
C GLN A 484 26.41 12.61 -32.89
N ARG A 485 27.59 12.64 -32.27
CA ARG A 485 27.87 11.81 -31.07
C ARG A 485 27.00 12.19 -29.89
N GLN A 486 26.76 13.49 -29.68
CA GLN A 486 25.83 13.94 -28.63
C GLN A 486 24.40 13.45 -28.92
N ARG A 487 23.96 13.51 -30.17
CA ARG A 487 22.66 12.96 -30.59
C ARG A 487 22.57 11.45 -30.30
N LEU A 488 23.62 10.71 -30.64
CA LEU A 488 23.68 9.28 -30.41
C LEU A 488 23.66 8.92 -28.92
N ALA A 489 24.23 9.77 -28.05
CA ALA A 489 24.11 9.62 -26.61
C ALA A 489 22.67 9.80 -26.11
N LEU A 490 21.86 10.63 -26.76
CA LEU A 490 20.44 10.81 -26.46
C LEU A 490 19.57 9.65 -26.98
N ASP A 491 19.97 9.05 -28.10
CA ASP A 491 19.30 7.91 -28.74
C ASP A 491 20.32 6.87 -29.23
N PRO A 492 20.88 6.05 -28.31
CA PRO A 492 21.97 5.12 -28.62
C PRO A 492 21.60 4.02 -29.65
N GLY A 493 20.32 3.74 -29.80
CA GLY A 493 19.81 2.72 -30.73
C GLY A 493 19.52 3.21 -32.15
N SER A 494 19.68 4.49 -32.43
CA SER A 494 19.33 5.06 -33.73
C SER A 494 20.29 4.65 -34.83
N VAL A 495 19.78 3.92 -35.81
CA VAL A 495 20.51 3.55 -37.04
C VAL A 495 20.89 4.79 -37.84
N TRP A 496 19.97 5.73 -37.99
CA TRP A 496 20.16 6.90 -38.84
C TRP A 496 21.10 7.97 -38.25
N ILE A 497 21.11 8.13 -36.94
CA ILE A 497 22.12 9.00 -36.29
C ILE A 497 23.50 8.37 -36.44
N THR A 498 23.63 7.07 -36.27
CA THR A 498 24.88 6.33 -36.47
C THR A 498 25.36 6.47 -37.92
N TYR A 499 24.46 6.34 -38.88
CA TYR A 499 24.77 6.54 -40.29
C TYR A 499 25.25 7.98 -40.59
N ARG A 500 24.54 8.97 -40.07
CA ARG A 500 24.92 10.39 -40.23
C ARG A 500 26.28 10.68 -39.62
N LEU A 501 26.54 10.16 -38.42
CA LEU A 501 27.87 10.27 -37.78
C LEU A 501 28.95 9.64 -38.65
N SER A 502 28.71 8.49 -39.27
CA SER A 502 29.67 7.84 -40.13
C SER A 502 29.97 8.68 -41.37
N GLN A 503 28.99 9.36 -41.95
CA GLN A 503 29.18 10.25 -43.06
C GLN A 503 30.05 11.49 -42.69
N ASP A 504 29.75 12.11 -41.55
CA ASP A 504 30.52 13.27 -41.07
C ASP A 504 31.97 12.88 -40.73
N LEU A 505 32.16 11.73 -40.10
CA LEU A 505 33.51 11.18 -39.83
C LEU A 505 34.28 10.90 -41.12
N TRP A 506 33.63 10.35 -42.14
CA TRP A 506 34.25 10.09 -43.42
C TRP A 506 34.70 11.40 -44.10
N GLN A 507 33.83 12.41 -44.12
CA GLN A 507 34.14 13.72 -44.68
C GLN A 507 35.22 14.47 -43.89
N ALA A 508 35.31 14.23 -42.59
CA ALA A 508 36.38 14.76 -41.73
C ALA A 508 37.73 14.05 -41.91
N GLY A 509 37.82 13.04 -42.77
CA GLY A 509 39.03 12.25 -42.97
C GLY A 509 39.22 11.11 -41.97
N GLN A 510 38.29 10.89 -41.09
CA GLN A 510 38.33 9.85 -40.05
C GLN A 510 37.66 8.55 -40.56
N ARG A 511 38.10 8.07 -41.71
CA ARG A 511 37.47 6.95 -42.43
C ARG A 511 37.48 5.66 -41.65
N SER A 512 38.57 5.34 -40.96
CA SER A 512 38.66 4.15 -40.13
C SER A 512 37.62 4.11 -38.99
N GLN A 513 37.38 5.27 -38.38
CA GLN A 513 36.36 5.37 -37.33
C GLN A 513 34.94 5.21 -37.90
N ALA A 514 34.67 5.76 -39.08
CA ALA A 514 33.40 5.60 -39.77
C ALA A 514 33.14 4.13 -40.11
N ASP A 515 34.12 3.44 -40.70
CA ASP A 515 34.01 1.99 -41.01
C ASP A 515 33.77 1.14 -39.76
N THR A 516 34.48 1.41 -38.70
CA THR A 516 34.33 0.69 -37.44
C THR A 516 32.95 0.91 -36.85
N LEU A 517 32.46 2.15 -36.86
CA LEU A 517 31.14 2.50 -36.34
C LEU A 517 30.03 1.74 -37.06
N MET A 518 30.05 1.73 -38.39
CA MET A 518 29.02 1.07 -39.21
C MET A 518 29.12 -0.46 -39.13
N ARG A 519 30.33 -0.99 -39.04
CA ARG A 519 30.54 -2.42 -38.83
C ARG A 519 30.01 -2.89 -37.47
N ASN A 520 30.23 -2.13 -36.40
CA ASN A 520 29.70 -2.41 -35.08
C ASN A 520 28.17 -2.36 -35.08
N LEU A 521 27.57 -1.39 -35.79
CA LEU A 521 26.11 -1.32 -35.95
C LEU A 521 25.55 -2.59 -36.61
N ALA A 522 26.21 -3.06 -37.69
CA ALA A 522 25.82 -4.29 -38.38
C ALA A 522 25.91 -5.53 -37.48
N GLN A 523 26.91 -5.59 -36.61
CA GLN A 523 27.08 -6.70 -35.65
C GLN A 523 26.06 -6.66 -34.52
N GLN A 524 25.68 -5.48 -34.07
CA GLN A 524 24.70 -5.29 -32.97
C GLN A 524 23.26 -5.55 -33.43
N LYS A 525 22.93 -5.25 -34.68
CA LYS A 525 21.59 -5.37 -35.25
C LYS A 525 21.58 -6.18 -36.56
N PRO A 526 22.02 -7.45 -36.58
CA PRO A 526 22.30 -8.18 -37.80
C PRO A 526 21.06 -8.45 -38.70
N ASN A 527 19.88 -8.54 -38.09
CA ASN A 527 18.62 -8.85 -38.77
C ASN A 527 17.65 -7.64 -38.86
N ASP A 528 18.15 -6.44 -38.62
CA ASP A 528 17.35 -5.23 -38.70
C ASP A 528 17.37 -4.68 -40.15
N PRO A 529 16.24 -4.66 -40.88
CA PRO A 529 16.18 -4.12 -42.23
C PRO A 529 16.65 -2.67 -42.34
N GLU A 530 16.42 -1.86 -41.33
CA GLU A 530 16.86 -0.48 -41.32
C GLU A 530 18.38 -0.37 -41.26
N GLN A 531 19.01 -1.20 -40.43
CA GLN A 531 20.47 -1.31 -40.38
C GLN A 531 21.05 -1.79 -41.72
N VAL A 532 20.45 -2.84 -42.31
CA VAL A 532 20.91 -3.42 -43.57
C VAL A 532 20.85 -2.38 -44.69
N TYR A 533 19.80 -1.59 -44.72
CA TYR A 533 19.68 -0.49 -45.69
C TYR A 533 20.71 0.59 -45.44
N ALA A 534 20.86 1.06 -44.19
CA ALA A 534 21.83 2.13 -43.86
C ALA A 534 23.27 1.69 -44.16
N TYR A 535 23.65 0.47 -43.79
CA TYR A 535 25.01 0.00 -44.07
C TYR A 535 25.23 -0.28 -45.54
N GLY A 536 24.23 -0.74 -46.26
CA GLY A 536 24.25 -0.87 -47.73
C GLY A 536 24.47 0.50 -48.39
N LEU A 537 23.76 1.55 -47.95
CA LEU A 537 23.97 2.91 -48.43
C LEU A 537 25.39 3.42 -48.13
N TYR A 538 25.88 3.14 -46.93
CA TYR A 538 27.24 3.55 -46.52
C TYR A 538 28.29 2.90 -47.40
N LEU A 539 28.23 1.59 -47.63
CA LEU A 539 29.18 0.88 -48.46
C LEU A 539 29.10 1.32 -49.94
N SER A 540 27.89 1.48 -50.48
CA SER A 540 27.68 1.94 -51.85
C SER A 540 28.16 3.38 -52.06
N GLY A 541 27.96 4.25 -51.06
CA GLY A 541 28.43 5.63 -51.12
C GLY A 541 29.95 5.77 -51.09
N HIS A 542 30.67 4.69 -50.82
CA HIS A 542 32.14 4.61 -50.78
C HIS A 542 32.74 3.63 -51.76
N ASP A 543 32.05 3.44 -52.90
CA ASP A 543 32.49 2.61 -54.03
C ASP A 543 32.66 1.09 -53.67
N GLN A 544 31.92 0.61 -52.69
CA GLN A 544 31.95 -0.77 -52.24
C GLN A 544 30.64 -1.51 -52.55
N ASP A 545 30.18 -1.38 -53.81
CA ASP A 545 28.88 -1.93 -54.26
C ASP A 545 28.76 -3.44 -54.07
N ARG A 546 29.84 -4.20 -54.29
CA ARG A 546 29.85 -5.64 -54.06
C ARG A 546 29.68 -6.01 -52.60
N ALA A 547 30.32 -5.28 -51.71
CA ALA A 547 30.19 -5.45 -50.25
C ALA A 547 28.79 -5.05 -49.81
N ALA A 548 28.21 -4.01 -50.35
CA ALA A 548 26.83 -3.59 -50.10
C ALA A 548 25.83 -4.66 -50.47
N LEU A 549 25.93 -5.24 -51.68
CA LEU A 549 25.07 -6.35 -52.12
C LEU A 549 25.23 -7.60 -51.25
N ALA A 550 26.46 -7.95 -50.88
CA ALA A 550 26.73 -9.09 -50.03
C ALA A 550 26.10 -8.90 -48.64
N HIS A 551 26.19 -7.69 -48.09
CA HIS A 551 25.57 -7.35 -46.80
C HIS A 551 24.04 -7.43 -46.87
N ILE A 552 23.44 -6.84 -47.89
CA ILE A 552 21.98 -6.89 -48.10
C ILE A 552 21.48 -8.32 -48.27
N ASN A 553 22.22 -9.16 -49.02
CA ASN A 553 21.87 -10.55 -49.24
C ASN A 553 21.98 -11.43 -47.99
N SER A 554 22.62 -10.96 -46.93
CA SER A 554 22.62 -11.63 -45.63
C SER A 554 21.25 -11.58 -44.94
N LEU A 555 20.39 -10.61 -45.34
CA LEU A 555 19.02 -10.52 -44.88
C LEU A 555 18.08 -11.31 -45.80
N PRO A 556 17.22 -12.17 -45.27
CA PRO A 556 16.25 -12.92 -46.11
C PRO A 556 15.37 -11.98 -46.94
N ARG A 557 15.15 -12.32 -48.19
CA ARG A 557 14.33 -11.48 -49.12
C ARG A 557 12.94 -11.17 -48.60
N ALA A 558 12.35 -12.07 -47.85
CA ALA A 558 11.03 -11.85 -47.22
C ALA A 558 11.02 -10.68 -46.24
N GLN A 559 12.17 -10.25 -45.75
CA GLN A 559 12.32 -9.13 -44.81
C GLN A 559 12.74 -7.83 -45.53
N TRP A 560 12.92 -7.86 -46.85
CA TRP A 560 13.27 -6.65 -47.58
C TRP A 560 12.08 -5.70 -47.70
N ASN A 561 12.31 -4.46 -47.41
CA ASN A 561 11.37 -3.36 -47.66
C ASN A 561 11.63 -2.73 -49.04
N SER A 562 10.78 -1.75 -49.41
CA SER A 562 10.89 -1.06 -50.71
C SER A 562 12.24 -0.35 -50.86
N ASN A 563 12.77 0.26 -49.80
CA ASN A 563 14.04 0.98 -49.84
C ASN A 563 15.22 0.03 -50.14
N ILE A 564 15.24 -1.13 -49.53
CA ILE A 564 16.25 -2.17 -49.78
C ILE A 564 16.13 -2.65 -51.22
N GLN A 565 14.91 -2.89 -51.73
CA GLN A 565 14.69 -3.34 -53.09
C GLN A 565 15.14 -2.32 -54.12
N GLU A 566 14.87 -1.03 -53.91
CA GLU A 566 15.32 0.06 -54.75
C GLU A 566 16.86 0.18 -54.78
N LEU A 567 17.49 0.07 -53.63
CA LEU A 567 18.93 0.08 -53.50
C LEU A 567 19.56 -1.10 -54.29
N VAL A 568 19.04 -2.29 -54.15
CA VAL A 568 19.50 -3.50 -54.85
C VAL A 568 19.37 -3.30 -56.36
N ASN A 569 18.22 -2.83 -56.84
CA ASN A 569 18.00 -2.58 -58.25
C ASN A 569 19.04 -1.57 -58.82
N ARG A 570 19.32 -0.50 -58.10
CA ARG A 570 20.34 0.48 -58.51
C ARG A 570 21.72 -0.17 -58.57
N LEU A 571 22.14 -0.87 -57.50
CA LEU A 571 23.46 -1.50 -57.43
C LEU A 571 23.68 -2.56 -58.54
N GLN A 572 22.63 -3.31 -58.87
CA GLN A 572 22.70 -4.28 -59.97
C GLN A 572 22.80 -3.60 -61.34
N SER A 573 22.08 -2.52 -61.56
CA SER A 573 22.19 -1.70 -62.79
C SER A 573 23.57 -1.11 -62.99
N ASP A 574 24.17 -0.58 -61.91
CA ASP A 574 25.50 -0.02 -61.94
C ASP A 574 26.57 -1.08 -62.26
N GLN A 575 26.45 -2.28 -61.72
CA GLN A 575 27.32 -3.42 -62.04
C GLN A 575 27.25 -3.84 -63.52
N VAL A 576 26.05 -3.83 -64.12
CA VAL A 576 25.86 -4.16 -65.52
C VAL A 576 26.53 -3.08 -66.40
N LEU A 577 26.36 -1.81 -66.05
CA LEU A 577 26.95 -0.68 -66.75
C LEU A 577 28.48 -0.70 -66.68
N GLU A 578 29.05 -0.97 -65.50
CA GLU A 578 30.51 -1.12 -65.30
C GLU A 578 31.07 -2.27 -66.13
N THR A 579 30.38 -3.42 -66.16
CA THR A 579 30.79 -4.57 -66.96
C THR A 579 30.72 -4.28 -68.45
N ALA A 580 29.68 -3.57 -68.88
CA ALA A 580 29.55 -3.16 -70.30
C ALA A 580 30.65 -2.17 -70.72
N ASN A 581 31.02 -1.23 -69.84
CA ASN A 581 32.10 -0.30 -70.11
C ASN A 581 33.47 -0.98 -70.19
N ARG A 582 33.77 -1.91 -69.29
CA ARG A 582 35.00 -2.73 -69.35
C ARG A 582 35.12 -3.55 -70.63
N LEU A 583 33.99 -4.12 -71.12
CA LEU A 583 33.95 -4.85 -72.36
C LEU A 583 34.09 -3.96 -73.60
N ARG A 584 33.78 -2.68 -73.49
CA ARG A 584 34.02 -1.68 -74.55
C ARG A 584 35.48 -1.20 -74.62
N GLU A 585 36.18 -1.22 -73.50
CA GLU A 585 37.58 -0.78 -73.39
C GLU A 585 38.59 -1.90 -73.61
N SER A 586 38.15 -3.14 -73.61
CA SER A 586 38.93 -4.33 -73.99
C SER A 586 38.81 -4.65 -75.50
#